data_24a7cabf30ca9ab3aeb5ef79a047e4b6
#
_entry.id   24a7cabf30ca9ab3aeb5ef79a047e4b6
#
_cell.length_a   1.000
_cell.length_b   1.000
_cell.length_c   1.000
_cell.angle_alpha   90.00
_cell.angle_beta   90.00
_cell.angle_gamma   90.00
#
_symmetry.space_group_name_H-M   'P 1'
#
loop_
_entity.id
_entity.type
_entity.pdbx_description
1 polymer ?
#
loop_
_entity_poly.entity_id
_entity_poly.type
_entity_poly.pdbx_seq_one_letter_code
_entity_poly.pdbx_strand_id
1 'polypeptide(L)'
;MKNTLTFCFILFSLSSLLAQQQIGNSNMEEWDNIGAATEEPTNWNGFKSASGGLSGFASQQVFRSTAIRSGASGMYCARIFSKSIIGIVANGTLTLGRINMGSSTVTDISANYNISLTNDPNFSEALTSIPDSIVFWAKYTAASNQQARIHAITHDAFDVHDPIDAASSPHVISTAAYNFSPNTAWVRHSVPFTSFIQPPLPPLPTPAYILVTFATNAIAGGGAANDEVLIDDIQLIYNSSVGITEANSHITFAHYSTENGLLITESNQNYHIFNLSGQLIKSGLDSELNGLKLNSGVYILKSNNRTEKIFVP
;
A
#
# COMPACT_ATOMS: atom_id res chain seq x y z
N MET A 1 30.30 -58.20 -9.55
CA MET A 1 29.70 -57.01 -10.12
C MET A 1 28.93 -56.30 -9.02
N LYS A 2 29.44 -55.17 -8.50
CA LYS A 2 28.79 -54.40 -7.45
C LYS A 2 28.17 -53.16 -8.14
N ASN A 3 26.84 -53.06 -8.15
CA ASN A 3 26.13 -51.90 -8.65
C ASN A 3 26.08 -50.82 -7.56
N THR A 4 26.80 -49.75 -7.75
CA THR A 4 26.75 -48.55 -6.90
C THR A 4 25.62 -47.68 -7.41
N LEU A 5 24.52 -47.57 -6.62
CA LEU A 5 23.39 -46.69 -6.89
C LEU A 5 23.74 -45.28 -6.37
N THR A 6 24.03 -44.34 -7.26
CA THR A 6 24.28 -42.95 -6.92
C THR A 6 22.95 -42.24 -6.74
N PHE A 7 22.62 -41.90 -5.48
CA PHE A 7 21.43 -41.12 -5.14
C PHE A 7 21.74 -39.62 -5.30
N CYS A 8 21.19 -38.99 -6.35
CA CYS A 8 21.35 -37.58 -6.59
C CYS A 8 20.30 -36.83 -5.75
N PHE A 9 20.74 -36.22 -4.65
CA PHE A 9 19.88 -35.37 -3.82
C PHE A 9 19.74 -34.01 -4.52
N ILE A 10 18.60 -33.77 -5.15
CA ILE A 10 18.22 -32.43 -5.65
C ILE A 10 17.73 -31.62 -4.46
N LEU A 11 18.57 -30.72 -3.94
CA LEU A 11 18.14 -29.69 -3.00
C LEU A 11 17.24 -28.67 -3.74
N PHE A 12 15.93 -28.83 -3.61
CA PHE A 12 14.99 -27.77 -3.92
C PHE A 12 15.15 -26.70 -2.83
N SER A 13 15.86 -25.60 -3.13
CA SER A 13 15.78 -24.40 -2.33
C SER A 13 14.38 -23.80 -2.52
N LEU A 14 13.47 -24.06 -1.58
CA LEU A 14 12.25 -23.26 -1.45
C LEU A 14 12.67 -21.85 -1.04
N SER A 15 12.83 -20.94 -2.00
CA SER A 15 12.71 -19.53 -1.74
C SER A 15 11.25 -19.28 -1.35
N SER A 16 10.97 -19.13 -0.05
CA SER A 16 9.72 -18.57 0.42
C SER A 16 9.66 -17.14 -0.12
N LEU A 17 8.93 -16.95 -1.22
CA LEU A 17 8.40 -15.65 -1.57
C LEU A 17 7.52 -15.25 -0.39
N LEU A 18 8.02 -14.40 0.50
CA LEU A 18 7.18 -13.77 1.51
C LEU A 18 6.16 -12.94 0.73
N ALA A 19 4.94 -13.47 0.62
CA ALA A 19 3.85 -12.72 0.04
C ALA A 19 3.69 -11.43 0.88
N GLN A 20 3.68 -10.30 0.21
CA GLN A 20 3.45 -9.02 0.86
C GLN A 20 2.05 -9.03 1.48
N GLN A 21 1.96 -8.59 2.73
CA GLN A 21 0.70 -8.59 3.47
C GLN A 21 -0.37 -7.79 2.72
N GLN A 22 -1.57 -8.34 2.67
CA GLN A 22 -2.75 -7.68 2.13
C GLN A 22 -3.81 -7.55 3.21
N ILE A 23 -4.77 -6.66 3.01
CA ILE A 23 -5.96 -6.51 3.86
C ILE A 23 -6.81 -7.78 3.75
N GLY A 24 -7.34 -8.24 4.86
CA GLY A 24 -8.26 -9.38 4.89
C GLY A 24 -9.50 -9.13 4.03
N ASN A 25 -9.93 -10.15 3.26
CA ASN A 25 -11.09 -10.08 2.36
C ASN A 25 -11.09 -8.85 1.43
N SER A 26 -9.92 -8.48 0.94
CA SER A 26 -9.74 -7.30 0.08
C SER A 26 -10.37 -7.44 -1.32
N ASN A 27 -10.74 -8.65 -1.69
CA ASN A 27 -11.48 -8.99 -2.92
C ASN A 27 -13.00 -9.12 -2.72
N MET A 28 -13.53 -8.78 -1.52
CA MET A 28 -14.97 -8.75 -1.20
C MET A 28 -15.74 -10.06 -1.44
N GLU A 29 -15.07 -11.23 -1.38
CA GLU A 29 -15.70 -12.53 -1.64
C GLU A 29 -16.33 -13.17 -0.41
N GLU A 30 -15.86 -12.84 0.79
CA GLU A 30 -16.33 -13.40 2.06
C GLU A 30 -17.34 -12.46 2.73
N TRP A 31 -18.48 -13.01 3.18
CA TRP A 31 -19.57 -12.22 3.75
C TRP A 31 -20.15 -12.90 4.98
N ASP A 32 -20.35 -12.14 6.02
CA ASP A 32 -20.99 -12.57 7.26
C ASP A 32 -22.51 -12.36 7.18
N ASN A 33 -23.27 -13.19 7.88
CA ASN A 33 -24.73 -13.08 8.01
C ASN A 33 -25.47 -12.98 6.66
N ILE A 34 -25.05 -13.74 5.67
CA ILE A 34 -25.59 -13.71 4.29
C ILE A 34 -27.11 -13.76 4.27
N GLY A 35 -27.73 -12.77 3.61
CA GLY A 35 -29.18 -12.64 3.48
C GLY A 35 -29.89 -12.04 4.70
N ALA A 36 -29.18 -11.73 5.79
CA ALA A 36 -29.75 -11.04 6.95
C ALA A 36 -29.61 -9.50 6.81
N ALA A 37 -30.38 -8.78 7.60
CA ALA A 37 -30.27 -7.31 7.67
C ALA A 37 -28.94 -6.80 8.30
N THR A 38 -28.10 -7.72 8.74
CA THR A 38 -26.76 -7.49 9.30
C THR A 38 -25.66 -8.07 8.41
N GLU A 39 -25.97 -8.34 7.14
CA GLU A 39 -24.97 -8.79 6.17
C GLU A 39 -23.91 -7.70 5.96
N GLU A 40 -22.64 -8.04 6.19
CA GLU A 40 -21.47 -7.19 5.95
C GLU A 40 -20.33 -8.04 5.37
N PRO A 41 -19.37 -7.48 4.61
CA PRO A 41 -18.20 -8.25 4.17
C PRO A 41 -17.37 -8.65 5.37
N THR A 42 -16.93 -9.88 5.45
CA THR A 42 -16.02 -10.36 6.51
C THR A 42 -14.79 -9.44 6.58
N ASN A 43 -14.35 -9.06 7.77
CA ASN A 43 -13.28 -8.10 8.05
C ASN A 43 -13.60 -6.62 7.75
N TRP A 44 -14.75 -6.32 7.16
CA TRP A 44 -15.17 -4.95 6.86
C TRP A 44 -16.52 -4.64 7.50
N ASN A 45 -16.68 -3.38 7.90
CA ASN A 45 -17.79 -2.94 8.72
C ASN A 45 -18.58 -1.81 8.06
N GLY A 46 -19.86 -1.80 8.28
CA GLY A 46 -20.77 -0.73 7.90
C GLY A 46 -21.57 -0.21 9.11
N PHE A 47 -22.74 0.36 8.84
CA PHE A 47 -23.57 0.91 9.91
C PHE A 47 -24.23 -0.16 10.79
N LYS A 48 -24.32 -1.42 10.36
CA LYS A 48 -24.99 -2.47 11.16
C LYS A 48 -24.14 -2.92 12.36
N SER A 49 -22.82 -2.78 12.29
CA SER A 49 -21.87 -3.01 13.38
C SER A 49 -21.53 -1.72 14.17
N ALA A 50 -22.17 -0.58 13.82
CA ALA A 50 -21.90 0.72 14.43
C ALA A 50 -22.22 0.79 15.93
N SER A 51 -21.55 1.72 16.61
CA SER A 51 -21.77 2.10 18.01
C SER A 51 -22.28 3.53 18.14
N GLY A 52 -22.42 4.01 19.38
CA GLY A 52 -22.86 5.35 19.69
C GLY A 52 -24.38 5.46 19.97
N GLY A 53 -24.80 6.61 20.50
CA GLY A 53 -26.17 6.83 20.96
C GLY A 53 -27.24 6.75 19.85
N LEU A 54 -26.85 6.93 18.60
CA LEU A 54 -27.75 6.85 17.45
C LEU A 54 -27.67 5.53 16.67
N SER A 55 -26.85 4.57 17.12
CA SER A 55 -26.68 3.27 16.44
C SER A 55 -27.98 2.48 16.29
N GLY A 56 -28.99 2.69 17.14
CA GLY A 56 -30.32 2.11 16.99
C GLY A 56 -31.07 2.54 15.72
N PHE A 57 -30.69 3.65 15.09
CA PHE A 57 -31.25 4.11 13.81
C PHE A 57 -30.43 3.62 12.61
N ALA A 58 -29.35 2.88 12.84
CA ALA A 58 -28.48 2.38 11.79
C ALA A 58 -29.24 1.46 10.84
N SER A 59 -29.19 1.76 9.56
CA SER A 59 -29.73 0.92 8.50
C SER A 59 -28.61 0.25 7.72
N GLN A 60 -28.89 -0.90 7.16
CA GLN A 60 -27.94 -1.54 6.24
C GLN A 60 -27.70 -0.63 5.02
N GLN A 61 -26.44 -0.31 4.75
CA GLN A 61 -25.96 0.53 3.65
C GLN A 61 -24.83 -0.12 2.85
N VAL A 62 -24.40 -1.32 3.27
CA VAL A 62 -23.44 -2.15 2.56
C VAL A 62 -24.13 -3.46 2.16
N PHE A 63 -23.98 -3.86 0.90
CA PHE A 63 -24.60 -5.06 0.34
C PHE A 63 -23.62 -5.79 -0.56
N ARG A 64 -23.76 -7.09 -0.61
CA ARG A 64 -23.09 -7.94 -1.58
C ARG A 64 -23.73 -7.72 -2.97
N SER A 65 -22.87 -7.56 -3.98
CA SER A 65 -23.33 -7.33 -5.36
C SER A 65 -22.56 -8.21 -6.34
N THR A 66 -23.26 -8.71 -7.35
CA THR A 66 -22.65 -9.44 -8.49
C THR A 66 -22.32 -8.52 -9.66
N ALA A 67 -22.48 -7.20 -9.50
CA ALA A 67 -22.16 -6.22 -10.53
C ALA A 67 -20.65 -5.93 -10.61
N ILE A 68 -19.84 -6.98 -10.69
CA ILE A 68 -18.39 -6.94 -10.74
C ILE A 68 -17.86 -6.36 -12.06
N ARG A 69 -16.60 -5.95 -12.08
CA ARG A 69 -15.89 -5.55 -13.29
C ARG A 69 -15.50 -6.77 -14.15
N SER A 70 -15.28 -6.54 -15.44
CA SER A 70 -14.65 -7.57 -16.29
C SER A 70 -13.21 -7.85 -15.81
N GLY A 71 -12.89 -9.12 -15.60
CA GLY A 71 -11.60 -9.56 -15.08
C GLY A 71 -11.39 -9.30 -13.56
N ALA A 72 -12.49 -9.19 -12.78
CA ALA A 72 -12.41 -9.25 -11.32
C ALA A 72 -11.85 -10.58 -10.84
N SER A 73 -11.27 -10.60 -9.65
CA SER A 73 -10.71 -11.82 -9.06
C SER A 73 -11.77 -12.77 -8.49
N GLY A 74 -13.03 -12.31 -8.37
CA GLY A 74 -14.10 -13.05 -7.73
C GLY A 74 -15.47 -12.89 -8.39
N MET A 75 -16.54 -13.15 -7.63
CA MET A 75 -17.94 -13.10 -8.06
C MET A 75 -18.73 -11.95 -7.43
N TYR A 76 -18.16 -11.31 -6.41
CA TYR A 76 -18.83 -10.28 -5.62
C TYR A 76 -17.99 -9.02 -5.51
N CYS A 77 -18.68 -7.92 -5.24
CA CYS A 77 -18.10 -6.65 -4.85
C CYS A 77 -18.93 -6.05 -3.71
N ALA A 78 -18.38 -5.12 -2.95
CA ALA A 78 -19.12 -4.36 -1.96
C ALA A 78 -19.91 -3.23 -2.63
N ARG A 79 -21.21 -3.19 -2.45
CA ARG A 79 -22.10 -2.12 -2.85
C ARG A 79 -22.45 -1.27 -1.66
N ILE A 80 -22.05 -0.02 -1.67
CA ILE A 80 -22.20 0.95 -0.59
C ILE A 80 -23.13 2.05 -1.07
N PHE A 81 -24.13 2.46 -0.30
CA PHE A 81 -24.98 3.56 -0.71
C PHE A 81 -25.47 4.43 0.47
N SER A 82 -25.69 5.71 0.19
CA SER A 82 -26.21 6.67 1.15
C SER A 82 -27.71 6.53 1.33
N LYS A 83 -28.18 6.80 2.54
CA LYS A 83 -29.61 6.78 2.90
C LYS A 83 -30.06 8.06 3.58
N SER A 84 -31.30 8.46 3.35
CA SER A 84 -31.95 9.46 4.19
C SER A 84 -32.52 8.79 5.44
N ILE A 85 -32.06 9.24 6.61
CA ILE A 85 -32.51 8.77 7.92
C ILE A 85 -33.03 10.01 8.66
N ILE A 86 -34.33 10.06 8.92
CA ILE A 86 -35.00 11.19 9.62
C ILE A 86 -34.63 12.55 8.98
N GLY A 87 -34.63 12.60 7.62
CA GLY A 87 -34.31 13.82 6.87
C GLY A 87 -32.83 14.19 6.77
N ILE A 88 -31.94 13.38 7.35
CA ILE A 88 -30.47 13.55 7.30
C ILE A 88 -29.92 12.54 6.30
N VAL A 89 -29.03 12.96 5.41
CA VAL A 89 -28.32 12.04 4.53
C VAL A 89 -27.16 11.40 5.31
N ALA A 90 -27.29 10.13 5.63
CA ALA A 90 -26.21 9.31 6.15
C ALA A 90 -25.41 8.77 4.96
N ASN A 91 -24.15 9.13 4.82
CA ASN A 91 -23.25 8.61 3.80
C ASN A 91 -23.14 7.09 3.94
N GLY A 92 -23.16 6.36 2.84
CA GLY A 92 -22.76 4.96 2.85
C GLY A 92 -21.30 4.86 3.24
N THR A 93 -20.97 3.97 4.15
CA THR A 93 -19.59 3.81 4.67
C THR A 93 -19.23 2.34 4.75
N LEU A 94 -18.01 2.01 4.31
CA LEU A 94 -17.35 0.72 4.47
C LEU A 94 -15.98 0.96 5.08
N THR A 95 -15.67 0.32 6.23
CA THR A 95 -14.43 0.58 6.96
C THR A 95 -13.88 -0.69 7.60
N LEU A 96 -12.55 -0.75 7.80
CA LEU A 96 -11.90 -1.77 8.64
C LEU A 96 -12.10 -1.53 10.13
N GLY A 97 -12.48 -0.31 10.52
CA GLY A 97 -12.77 0.05 11.89
C GLY A 97 -14.26 -0.05 12.23
N ARG A 98 -14.64 0.57 13.33
CA ARG A 98 -16.03 0.66 13.81
C ARG A 98 -16.58 2.07 13.61
N ILE A 99 -17.78 2.19 13.08
CA ILE A 99 -18.47 3.49 12.95
C ILE A 99 -19.04 3.90 14.32
N ASN A 100 -18.78 5.12 14.77
CA ASN A 100 -19.46 5.74 15.91
C ASN A 100 -20.52 6.74 15.43
N MET A 101 -21.76 6.54 15.85
CA MET A 101 -22.93 7.36 15.53
C MET A 101 -23.41 8.06 16.81
N GLY A 102 -22.76 9.17 17.18
CA GLY A 102 -23.04 9.85 18.46
C GLY A 102 -23.92 11.09 18.34
N SER A 103 -23.95 11.74 17.15
CA SER A 103 -24.63 13.04 16.95
C SER A 103 -25.46 13.08 15.67
N SER A 104 -26.63 13.73 15.72
CA SER A 104 -27.42 14.06 14.53
C SER A 104 -26.83 15.20 13.71
N THR A 105 -25.88 15.96 14.28
CA THR A 105 -25.07 16.92 13.51
C THR A 105 -23.98 16.16 12.80
N VAL A 106 -24.16 15.88 11.52
CA VAL A 106 -23.29 14.98 10.70
C VAL A 106 -21.82 15.44 10.68
N THR A 107 -21.57 16.74 10.83
CA THR A 107 -20.23 17.34 10.84
C THR A 107 -19.56 17.35 12.20
N ASP A 108 -20.24 16.85 13.23
CA ASP A 108 -19.67 16.73 14.58
C ASP A 108 -18.70 15.54 14.66
N ILE A 109 -17.45 15.78 14.31
CA ILE A 109 -16.39 14.76 14.29
C ILE A 109 -16.02 14.24 15.68
N SER A 110 -16.41 14.94 16.76
CA SER A 110 -16.18 14.45 18.12
C SER A 110 -17.13 13.32 18.49
N ALA A 111 -18.23 13.16 17.77
CA ALA A 111 -19.26 12.16 18.01
C ALA A 111 -19.52 11.23 16.82
N ASN A 112 -19.16 11.65 15.60
CA ASN A 112 -19.33 10.88 14.36
C ASN A 112 -17.99 10.62 13.70
N TYR A 113 -17.47 9.41 13.82
CA TYR A 113 -16.15 9.01 13.31
C TYR A 113 -16.10 7.51 13.05
N ASN A 114 -15.12 7.06 12.29
CA ASN A 114 -14.70 5.66 12.26
C ASN A 114 -13.50 5.50 13.19
N ILE A 115 -13.39 4.39 13.87
CA ILE A 115 -12.33 4.14 14.85
C ILE A 115 -11.71 2.77 14.63
N SER A 116 -10.39 2.70 14.60
CA SER A 116 -9.66 1.45 14.73
C SER A 116 -9.66 1.05 16.20
N LEU A 117 -10.16 -0.15 16.54
CA LEU A 117 -10.13 -0.68 17.90
C LEU A 117 -9.02 -1.74 17.97
N THR A 118 -7.82 -1.32 18.30
CA THR A 118 -6.60 -2.15 18.21
C THR A 118 -6.62 -3.40 19.09
N ASN A 119 -7.50 -3.44 20.08
CA ASN A 119 -7.73 -4.61 20.94
C ASN A 119 -8.89 -5.51 20.49
N ASP A 120 -9.57 -5.17 19.39
CA ASP A 120 -10.67 -5.96 18.82
C ASP A 120 -10.39 -6.27 17.33
N PRO A 121 -10.07 -7.54 17.00
CA PRO A 121 -9.74 -7.92 15.63
C PRO A 121 -10.91 -7.77 14.64
N ASN A 122 -12.14 -7.59 15.09
CA ASN A 122 -13.27 -7.31 14.21
C ASN A 122 -13.27 -5.85 13.72
N PHE A 123 -12.53 -4.97 14.38
CA PHE A 123 -12.50 -3.54 14.10
C PHE A 123 -11.08 -2.98 13.97
N SER A 124 -10.12 -3.83 13.66
CA SER A 124 -8.73 -3.45 13.40
C SER A 124 -8.07 -4.39 12.41
N GLU A 125 -7.16 -3.86 11.60
CA GLU A 125 -6.35 -4.63 10.66
C GLU A 125 -4.88 -4.36 10.95
N ALA A 126 -4.15 -5.41 11.36
CA ALA A 126 -2.74 -5.29 11.71
C ALA A 126 -1.85 -5.21 10.46
N LEU A 127 -0.76 -4.45 10.54
CA LEU A 127 0.25 -4.33 9.50
C LEU A 127 1.63 -4.79 9.99
N THR A 128 2.39 -5.40 9.09
CA THR A 128 3.80 -5.78 9.32
C THR A 128 4.78 -4.85 8.60
N SER A 129 4.29 -4.05 7.64
CA SER A 129 5.08 -3.05 6.90
C SER A 129 4.17 -1.94 6.39
N ILE A 130 4.72 -0.74 6.19
CA ILE A 130 3.96 0.39 5.61
C ILE A 130 3.89 0.20 4.10
N PRO A 131 2.69 0.22 3.49
CA PRO A 131 2.55 0.19 2.05
C PRO A 131 2.93 1.54 1.41
N ASP A 132 3.36 1.51 0.15
CA ASP A 132 3.63 2.71 -0.64
C ASP A 132 2.35 3.32 -1.24
N SER A 133 1.40 2.46 -1.58
CA SER A 133 0.09 2.90 -2.09
C SER A 133 -0.99 1.88 -1.81
N ILE A 134 -2.24 2.36 -1.81
CA ILE A 134 -3.44 1.53 -1.85
C ILE A 134 -4.07 1.64 -3.23
N VAL A 135 -4.40 0.49 -3.80
CA VAL A 135 -5.07 0.37 -5.10
C VAL A 135 -6.44 -0.24 -4.87
N PHE A 136 -7.42 0.21 -5.62
CA PHE A 136 -8.77 -0.37 -5.59
C PHE A 136 -9.50 -0.11 -6.91
N TRP A 137 -10.52 -0.88 -7.17
CA TRP A 137 -11.45 -0.61 -8.25
C TRP A 137 -12.74 -0.04 -7.67
N ALA A 138 -13.25 1.00 -8.32
CA ALA A 138 -14.50 1.63 -7.93
C ALA A 138 -15.38 1.93 -9.15
N LYS A 139 -16.69 1.85 -8.93
CA LYS A 139 -17.71 2.37 -9.85
C LYS A 139 -18.65 3.23 -9.01
N TYR A 140 -18.80 4.50 -9.36
CA TYR A 140 -19.57 5.46 -8.57
C TYR A 140 -20.71 6.06 -9.36
N THR A 141 -21.93 5.85 -8.90
CA THR A 141 -23.15 6.45 -9.42
C THR A 141 -23.70 7.43 -8.38
N ALA A 142 -23.64 8.71 -8.67
CA ALA A 142 -24.15 9.75 -7.78
C ALA A 142 -25.48 10.29 -8.27
N ALA A 143 -26.45 10.41 -7.37
CA ALA A 143 -27.65 11.23 -7.55
C ALA A 143 -27.34 12.73 -7.34
N SER A 144 -26.22 13.03 -6.68
CA SER A 144 -25.64 14.35 -6.50
C SER A 144 -24.34 14.50 -7.32
N ASN A 145 -23.84 15.72 -7.49
CA ASN A 145 -22.52 15.96 -8.10
C ASN A 145 -21.38 15.86 -7.09
N GLN A 146 -21.58 15.20 -5.96
CA GLN A 146 -20.56 15.04 -4.92
C GLN A 146 -19.55 13.96 -5.32
N GLN A 147 -18.36 14.06 -4.75
CA GLN A 147 -17.32 13.03 -4.88
C GLN A 147 -17.46 12.00 -3.77
N ALA A 148 -17.20 10.75 -4.09
CA ALA A 148 -16.92 9.72 -3.09
C ALA A 148 -15.50 9.88 -2.56
N ARG A 149 -15.15 9.22 -1.45
CA ARG A 149 -13.80 9.27 -0.89
C ARG A 149 -13.30 7.89 -0.47
N ILE A 150 -11.97 7.77 -0.48
CA ILE A 150 -11.22 6.83 0.34
C ILE A 150 -10.34 7.62 1.30
N HIS A 151 -10.19 7.12 2.52
CA HIS A 151 -9.18 7.56 3.46
C HIS A 151 -8.57 6.31 4.12
N ALA A 152 -7.28 6.11 3.93
CA ALA A 152 -6.51 5.05 4.56
C ALA A 152 -5.45 5.68 5.48
N ILE A 153 -5.35 5.18 6.71
CA ILE A 153 -4.50 5.72 7.78
C ILE A 153 -3.67 4.56 8.32
N THR A 154 -2.34 4.64 8.24
CA THR A 154 -1.46 3.73 8.97
C THR A 154 -1.11 4.33 10.32
N HIS A 155 -1.15 3.53 11.39
CA HIS A 155 -1.01 4.05 12.75
C HIS A 155 -0.37 3.00 13.69
N ASP A 156 0.03 3.44 14.89
CA ASP A 156 0.52 2.57 15.97
C ASP A 156 -0.63 1.87 16.73
N ALA A 157 -0.37 1.36 17.91
CA ALA A 157 -1.34 0.67 18.76
C ALA A 157 -2.38 1.58 19.45
N PHE A 158 -2.49 2.84 19.05
CA PHE A 158 -3.54 3.75 19.51
C PHE A 158 -4.81 3.57 18.69
N ASP A 159 -5.96 3.73 19.31
CA ASP A 159 -7.29 3.67 18.66
C ASP A 159 -7.55 4.98 17.89
N VAL A 160 -7.12 5.02 16.63
CA VAL A 160 -7.14 6.21 15.76
C VAL A 160 -8.52 6.43 15.15
N HIS A 161 -8.93 7.70 15.07
CA HIS A 161 -10.17 8.14 14.43
C HIS A 161 -9.99 8.57 12.96
N ASP A 162 -11.02 8.36 12.15
CA ASP A 162 -11.24 8.99 10.84
C ASP A 162 -12.60 9.74 10.86
N PRO A 163 -12.63 11.08 10.82
CA PRO A 163 -11.50 12.02 10.64
C PRO A 163 -10.50 12.02 11.79
N ILE A 164 -9.21 12.26 11.45
CA ILE A 164 -8.13 12.35 12.42
C ILE A 164 -8.37 13.53 13.35
N ASP A 165 -8.51 13.26 14.64
CA ASP A 165 -8.63 14.26 15.70
C ASP A 165 -7.27 14.58 16.35
N ALA A 166 -7.28 15.49 17.31
CA ALA A 166 -6.05 15.91 18.01
C ALA A 166 -5.41 14.78 18.83
N ALA A 167 -6.19 13.83 19.33
CA ALA A 167 -5.68 12.69 20.10
C ALA A 167 -5.06 11.64 19.15
N SER A 168 -5.66 11.41 17.99
CA SER A 168 -5.20 10.45 16.98
C SER A 168 -3.95 10.94 16.24
N SER A 169 -3.81 12.26 16.01
CA SER A 169 -2.77 12.85 15.18
C SER A 169 -1.34 12.42 15.53
N PRO A 170 -0.92 12.33 16.81
CA PRO A 170 0.44 11.88 17.18
C PRO A 170 0.72 10.41 16.84
N HIS A 171 -0.30 9.61 16.60
CA HIS A 171 -0.26 8.16 16.40
C HIS A 171 -0.33 7.76 14.93
N VAL A 172 -0.57 8.72 14.03
CA VAL A 172 -0.66 8.51 12.58
C VAL A 172 0.74 8.47 11.97
N ILE A 173 1.03 7.43 11.19
CA ILE A 173 2.32 7.24 10.52
C ILE A 173 2.26 7.80 9.09
N SER A 174 1.26 7.37 8.31
CA SER A 174 1.03 7.85 6.94
C SER A 174 -0.44 7.81 6.56
N THR A 175 -0.82 8.57 5.56
CA THR A 175 -2.20 8.62 5.05
C THR A 175 -2.24 8.53 3.53
N ALA A 176 -3.28 7.86 3.01
CA ALA A 176 -3.64 7.89 1.61
C ALA A 176 -5.10 8.38 1.49
N ALA A 177 -5.30 9.59 1.00
CA ALA A 177 -6.60 10.23 0.89
C ALA A 177 -6.89 10.62 -0.56
N TYR A 178 -8.07 10.28 -1.06
CA TYR A 178 -8.46 10.59 -2.41
C TYR A 178 -9.98 10.73 -2.54
N ASN A 179 -10.41 11.78 -3.23
CA ASN A 179 -11.81 11.97 -3.61
C ASN A 179 -11.95 11.67 -5.11
N PHE A 180 -12.95 10.86 -5.46
CA PHE A 180 -13.18 10.46 -6.84
C PHE A 180 -14.59 10.81 -7.31
N SER A 181 -14.66 11.28 -8.55
CA SER A 181 -15.90 11.73 -9.19
C SER A 181 -16.75 10.57 -9.69
N PRO A 182 -18.07 10.76 -9.86
CA PRO A 182 -18.96 9.77 -10.45
C PRO A 182 -18.44 9.26 -11.80
N ASN A 183 -18.50 7.94 -11.97
CA ASN A 183 -18.19 7.25 -13.22
C ASN A 183 -19.00 5.97 -13.31
N THR A 184 -19.77 5.80 -14.38
CA THR A 184 -20.59 4.61 -14.61
C THR A 184 -19.79 3.39 -15.06
N ALA A 185 -18.51 3.56 -15.40
CA ALA A 185 -17.57 2.47 -15.64
C ALA A 185 -16.74 2.20 -14.37
N TRP A 186 -16.23 0.98 -14.26
CA TRP A 186 -15.23 0.63 -13.27
C TRP A 186 -13.91 1.34 -13.56
N VAL A 187 -13.38 2.02 -12.56
CA VAL A 187 -12.10 2.75 -12.63
C VAL A 187 -11.14 2.19 -11.58
N ARG A 188 -9.90 1.94 -12.00
CA ARG A 188 -8.81 1.59 -11.10
C ARG A 188 -8.19 2.86 -10.54
N HIS A 189 -8.16 2.98 -9.24
CA HIS A 189 -7.50 4.05 -8.51
C HIS A 189 -6.22 3.54 -7.87
N SER A 190 -5.20 4.39 -7.78
CA SER A 190 -3.97 4.15 -7.05
C SER A 190 -3.63 5.39 -6.25
N VAL A 191 -3.61 5.28 -4.94
CA VAL A 191 -3.44 6.41 -4.02
C VAL A 191 -2.18 6.17 -3.20
N PRO A 192 -1.14 7.01 -3.36
CA PRO A 192 0.08 6.86 -2.60
C PRO A 192 -0.14 7.23 -1.13
N PHE A 193 0.55 6.50 -0.24
CA PHE A 193 0.67 6.92 1.14
C PHE A 193 1.67 8.06 1.26
N THR A 194 1.27 9.11 1.94
CA THR A 194 2.13 10.24 2.27
C THR A 194 2.45 10.19 3.76
N SER A 195 3.72 10.31 4.10
CA SER A 195 4.13 10.35 5.50
C SER A 195 3.44 11.50 6.24
N PHE A 196 2.86 11.18 7.37
CA PHE A 196 2.25 12.16 8.27
C PHE A 196 3.30 12.77 9.21
N ILE A 197 4.39 12.04 9.44
CA ILE A 197 5.53 12.46 10.26
C ILE A 197 6.65 12.94 9.34
N GLN A 198 7.32 14.06 9.70
CA GLN A 198 8.46 14.57 8.95
C GLN A 198 9.67 13.62 9.08
N PRO A 199 10.49 13.46 8.01
CA PRO A 199 11.72 12.66 8.07
C PRO A 199 12.74 13.19 9.11
N PRO A 200 13.58 12.31 9.73
CA PRO A 200 13.65 10.86 9.47
C PRO A 200 12.46 10.11 10.09
N LEU A 201 11.88 9.21 9.31
CA LEU A 201 10.79 8.38 9.80
C LEU A 201 11.30 7.45 10.92
N PRO A 202 10.58 7.35 12.05
CA PRO A 202 10.90 6.33 13.04
C PRO A 202 10.73 4.92 12.44
N PRO A 203 11.36 3.90 13.04
CA PRO A 203 11.04 2.52 12.70
C PRO A 203 9.53 2.29 12.81
N LEU A 204 8.99 1.40 11.97
CA LEU A 204 7.59 1.02 12.07
C LEU A 204 7.30 0.57 13.51
N PRO A 205 6.35 1.20 14.21
CA PRO A 205 5.95 0.73 15.52
C PRO A 205 5.44 -0.72 15.41
N THR A 206 5.67 -1.50 16.44
CA THR A 206 5.18 -2.87 16.52
C THR A 206 4.36 -3.02 17.80
N PRO A 207 3.05 -3.29 17.71
CA PRO A 207 2.27 -3.50 16.47
C PRO A 207 1.93 -2.21 15.72
N ALA A 208 1.69 -2.34 14.40
CA ALA A 208 1.12 -1.29 13.55
C ALA A 208 -0.20 -1.76 12.95
N TYR A 209 -1.04 -0.82 12.56
CA TYR A 209 -2.39 -1.06 12.05
C TYR A 209 -2.69 -0.18 10.84
N ILE A 210 -3.75 -0.55 10.11
CA ILE A 210 -4.33 0.27 9.05
C ILE A 210 -5.84 0.41 9.26
N LEU A 211 -6.33 1.65 9.23
CA LEU A 211 -7.74 1.98 9.12
C LEU A 211 -8.04 2.45 7.70
N VAL A 212 -8.92 1.75 6.98
CA VAL A 212 -9.38 2.16 5.65
C VAL A 212 -10.86 2.47 5.72
N THR A 213 -11.26 3.61 5.18
CA THR A 213 -12.66 4.02 5.07
C THR A 213 -12.99 4.44 3.64
N PHE A 214 -14.01 3.83 3.06
CA PHE A 214 -14.70 4.29 1.85
C PHE A 214 -16.01 4.96 2.24
N ALA A 215 -16.33 6.09 1.63
CA ALA A 215 -17.61 6.75 1.81
C ALA A 215 -18.19 7.22 0.49
N THR A 216 -19.50 7.12 0.34
CA THR A 216 -20.22 7.57 -0.87
C THR A 216 -20.12 9.06 -1.12
N ASN A 217 -19.81 9.84 -0.08
CA ASN A 217 -19.65 11.29 -0.19
C ASN A 217 -18.43 11.75 0.62
N ALA A 218 -17.61 12.58 0.00
CA ALA A 218 -16.40 13.14 0.64
C ALA A 218 -16.73 14.04 1.83
N ILE A 219 -17.89 14.71 1.78
CA ILE A 219 -18.40 15.59 2.84
C ILE A 219 -19.51 14.87 3.59
N ALA A 220 -19.42 14.83 4.91
CA ALA A 220 -20.45 14.23 5.74
C ALA A 220 -21.80 14.94 5.52
N GLY A 221 -22.85 14.18 5.19
CA GLY A 221 -24.20 14.71 4.90
C GLY A 221 -24.30 15.55 3.61
N GLY A 222 -23.25 15.65 2.81
CA GLY A 222 -23.19 16.52 1.64
C GLY A 222 -23.76 15.91 0.35
N GLY A 223 -24.06 14.63 0.33
CA GLY A 223 -24.60 13.92 -0.82
C GLY A 223 -26.12 13.84 -0.87
N ALA A 224 -26.61 12.96 -1.73
CA ALA A 224 -28.02 12.61 -1.82
C ALA A 224 -28.26 11.17 -1.39
N ALA A 225 -29.49 10.86 -0.97
CA ALA A 225 -29.88 9.46 -0.80
C ALA A 225 -29.72 8.71 -2.11
N ASN A 226 -29.23 7.48 -2.03
CA ASN A 226 -28.89 6.60 -3.15
C ASN A 226 -27.65 6.99 -3.97
N ASP A 227 -26.79 7.86 -3.51
CA ASP A 227 -25.42 7.89 -4.02
C ASP A 227 -24.78 6.53 -3.73
N GLU A 228 -24.23 5.88 -4.76
CA GLU A 228 -23.82 4.47 -4.72
C GLU A 228 -22.40 4.28 -5.22
N VAL A 229 -21.57 3.62 -4.41
CA VAL A 229 -20.23 3.17 -4.80
C VAL A 229 -20.16 1.66 -4.75
N LEU A 230 -19.65 1.06 -5.82
CA LEU A 230 -19.19 -0.33 -5.82
C LEU A 230 -17.68 -0.34 -5.64
N ILE A 231 -17.18 -1.18 -4.72
CA ILE A 231 -15.73 -1.32 -4.40
C ILE A 231 -15.34 -2.79 -4.56
N ASP A 232 -14.17 -3.01 -5.16
CA ASP A 232 -13.65 -4.34 -5.39
C ASP A 232 -12.12 -4.34 -5.50
N ASP A 233 -11.50 -5.53 -5.34
CA ASP A 233 -10.07 -5.80 -5.58
C ASP A 233 -9.14 -4.73 -4.97
N ILE A 234 -9.24 -4.53 -3.66
CA ILE A 234 -8.36 -3.63 -2.90
C ILE A 234 -7.00 -4.30 -2.74
N GLN A 235 -5.92 -3.57 -2.96
CA GLN A 235 -4.56 -4.08 -2.87
C GLN A 235 -3.63 -3.07 -2.22
N LEU A 236 -2.83 -3.51 -1.27
CA LEU A 236 -1.69 -2.75 -0.75
C LEU A 236 -0.47 -3.02 -1.64
N ILE A 237 0.15 -1.97 -2.13
CA ILE A 237 1.37 -2.04 -2.93
C ILE A 237 2.56 -1.69 -2.03
N TYR A 238 3.51 -2.58 -2.02
CA TYR A 238 4.80 -2.37 -1.37
C TYR A 238 5.83 -2.39 -2.48
N ASN A 239 6.43 -1.25 -2.76
CA ASN A 239 7.60 -1.24 -3.60
C ASN A 239 8.69 -1.94 -2.80
N SER A 240 9.00 -3.17 -3.15
CA SER A 240 10.29 -3.70 -2.79
C SER A 240 11.27 -2.66 -3.26
N SER A 241 11.83 -1.84 -2.36
CA SER A 241 13.10 -1.25 -2.66
C SER A 241 13.98 -2.47 -2.94
N VAL A 242 14.18 -2.83 -4.21
CA VAL A 242 15.42 -3.44 -4.62
C VAL A 242 16.43 -2.33 -4.35
N GLY A 243 16.55 -1.99 -3.07
CA GLY A 243 17.68 -1.25 -2.58
C GLY A 243 18.84 -2.15 -2.89
N ILE A 244 19.54 -1.84 -3.96
CA ILE A 244 20.98 -1.84 -3.81
C ILE A 244 21.12 -0.97 -2.57
N THR A 245 21.29 -1.59 -1.40
CA THR A 245 21.90 -0.95 -0.27
C THR A 245 23.23 -0.50 -0.82
N GLU A 246 23.29 0.75 -1.29
CA GLU A 246 24.57 1.43 -1.39
C GLU A 246 25.08 1.36 0.03
N ALA A 247 25.97 0.40 0.26
CA ALA A 247 26.71 0.35 1.50
C ALA A 247 27.32 1.74 1.61
N ASN A 248 26.83 2.55 2.56
CA ASN A 248 27.31 3.89 2.86
C ASN A 248 28.72 3.80 3.46
N SER A 249 29.63 3.29 2.68
CA SER A 249 31.06 3.46 2.74
C SER A 249 31.60 3.27 1.32
N HIS A 250 31.20 4.17 0.42
CA HIS A 250 31.84 4.27 -0.88
C HIS A 250 33.26 4.80 -0.69
N ILE A 251 34.14 3.91 -0.25
CA ILE A 251 35.54 4.09 -0.60
C ILE A 251 35.60 3.72 -2.07
N THR A 252 35.53 4.72 -2.94
CA THR A 252 35.75 4.57 -4.38
C THR A 252 37.13 3.99 -4.56
N PHE A 253 37.23 2.80 -5.12
CA PHE A 253 38.53 2.16 -5.41
C PHE A 253 39.01 2.49 -6.82
N ALA A 254 38.19 3.20 -7.62
CA ALA A 254 38.60 3.68 -8.94
C ALA A 254 37.85 4.96 -9.33
N HIS A 255 38.49 5.83 -10.07
CA HIS A 255 37.90 7.02 -10.68
C HIS A 255 38.55 7.32 -12.02
N TYR A 256 37.89 8.14 -12.83
CA TYR A 256 38.42 8.57 -14.13
C TYR A 256 38.60 10.09 -14.15
N SER A 257 39.72 10.53 -14.69
CA SER A 257 39.95 11.93 -15.03
C SER A 257 40.37 12.08 -16.50
N THR A 258 40.00 13.19 -17.11
CA THR A 258 40.37 13.48 -18.52
C THR A 258 41.90 13.62 -18.69
N GLU A 259 42.56 14.07 -17.67
CA GLU A 259 44.03 14.26 -17.65
C GLU A 259 44.77 12.93 -17.49
N ASN A 260 44.42 12.15 -16.49
CA ASN A 260 45.20 10.98 -16.04
C ASN A 260 44.59 9.64 -16.49
N GLY A 261 43.38 9.64 -17.05
CA GLY A 261 42.65 8.41 -17.41
C GLY A 261 42.08 7.70 -16.18
N LEU A 262 41.91 6.39 -16.28
CA LEU A 262 41.45 5.52 -15.20
C LEU A 262 42.54 5.46 -14.10
N LEU A 263 42.12 5.64 -12.84
CA LEU A 263 42.96 5.44 -11.67
C LEU A 263 42.30 4.45 -10.74
N ILE A 264 42.96 3.33 -10.48
CA ILE A 264 42.56 2.28 -9.55
C ILE A 264 43.48 2.39 -8.32
N THR A 265 42.87 2.52 -7.14
CA THR A 265 43.58 2.78 -5.88
C THR A 265 43.93 1.50 -5.11
N GLU A 266 43.30 0.37 -5.45
CA GLU A 266 43.63 -0.92 -4.86
C GLU A 266 44.59 -1.69 -5.77
N SER A 267 45.63 -2.25 -5.20
CA SER A 267 46.72 -2.91 -5.93
C SER A 267 46.66 -4.42 -5.89
N ASN A 268 47.33 -5.05 -6.86
CA ASN A 268 47.47 -6.52 -7.00
C ASN A 268 46.20 -7.31 -7.23
N GLN A 269 45.24 -6.74 -7.94
CA GLN A 269 44.03 -7.47 -8.33
C GLN A 269 43.78 -7.40 -9.84
N ASN A 270 43.08 -8.42 -10.37
CA ASN A 270 42.59 -8.38 -11.74
C ASN A 270 41.25 -7.66 -11.78
N TYR A 271 41.10 -6.78 -12.78
CA TYR A 271 39.91 -6.00 -13.05
C TYR A 271 39.39 -6.26 -14.45
N HIS A 272 38.08 -6.14 -14.59
CA HIS A 272 37.36 -6.23 -15.84
C HIS A 272 36.54 -4.95 -16.05
N ILE A 273 36.68 -4.32 -17.19
CA ILE A 273 35.93 -3.12 -17.59
C ILE A 273 34.85 -3.52 -18.56
N PHE A 274 33.60 -3.22 -18.24
CA PHE A 274 32.45 -3.49 -19.11
C PHE A 274 31.78 -2.17 -19.48
N ASN A 275 31.17 -2.14 -20.69
CA ASN A 275 30.22 -1.08 -21.03
C ASN A 275 28.83 -1.40 -20.42
N LEU A 276 27.86 -0.47 -20.58
CA LEU A 276 26.50 -0.65 -20.07
C LEU A 276 25.72 -1.81 -20.73
N SER A 277 26.14 -2.27 -21.91
CA SER A 277 25.56 -3.45 -22.57
C SER A 277 26.13 -4.77 -22.05
N GLY A 278 27.05 -4.72 -21.06
CA GLY A 278 27.70 -5.90 -20.49
C GLY A 278 28.85 -6.45 -21.33
N GLN A 279 29.27 -5.76 -22.40
CA GLN A 279 30.40 -6.16 -23.22
C GLN A 279 31.71 -5.84 -22.49
N LEU A 280 32.61 -6.83 -22.40
CA LEU A 280 33.95 -6.63 -21.87
C LEU A 280 34.77 -5.73 -22.82
N ILE A 281 35.26 -4.61 -22.30
CA ILE A 281 36.07 -3.64 -23.00
C ILE A 281 37.56 -3.97 -22.82
N LYS A 282 37.98 -4.23 -21.57
CA LYS A 282 39.35 -4.60 -21.22
C LYS A 282 39.40 -5.33 -19.90
N SER A 283 40.46 -6.14 -19.74
CA SER A 283 40.80 -6.74 -18.45
C SER A 283 42.30 -6.73 -18.24
N GLY A 284 42.74 -6.71 -17.01
CA GLY A 284 44.16 -6.72 -16.63
C GLY A 284 44.37 -6.40 -15.17
N LEU A 285 45.60 -6.36 -14.75
CA LEU A 285 46.01 -5.86 -13.41
C LEU A 285 45.80 -4.36 -13.31
N ASP A 286 45.63 -3.87 -12.09
CA ASP A 286 45.58 -2.43 -11.79
C ASP A 286 46.69 -1.65 -12.47
N SER A 287 47.92 -2.17 -12.42
CA SER A 287 49.12 -1.55 -13.06
C SER A 287 49.02 -1.44 -14.58
N GLU A 288 48.24 -2.31 -15.24
CA GLU A 288 48.04 -2.31 -16.69
C GLU A 288 46.85 -1.45 -17.11
N LEU A 289 45.92 -1.20 -16.20
CA LEU A 289 44.70 -0.45 -16.45
C LEU A 289 44.78 1.00 -15.99
N ASN A 290 45.67 1.33 -15.04
CA ASN A 290 45.92 2.70 -14.64
C ASN A 290 46.47 3.54 -15.80
N GLY A 291 45.89 4.72 -15.99
CA GLY A 291 46.17 5.59 -17.12
C GLY A 291 45.40 5.26 -18.39
N LEU A 292 44.56 4.20 -18.40
CA LEU A 292 43.78 3.84 -19.57
C LEU A 292 42.83 4.97 -19.94
N LYS A 293 42.89 5.39 -21.20
CA LYS A 293 41.93 6.34 -21.77
C LYS A 293 40.72 5.57 -22.35
N LEU A 294 39.55 5.96 -21.89
CA LEU A 294 38.28 5.42 -22.34
C LEU A 294 37.50 6.51 -23.11
N ASN A 295 36.65 6.10 -24.04
CA ASN A 295 35.74 7.03 -24.69
C ASN A 295 34.66 7.53 -23.73
N SER A 296 34.08 8.71 -24.03
CA SER A 296 32.96 9.24 -23.25
C SER A 296 31.85 8.19 -23.06
N GLY A 297 31.39 8.01 -21.85
CA GLY A 297 30.37 7.03 -21.51
C GLY A 297 30.42 6.54 -20.07
N VAL A 298 29.62 5.54 -19.78
CA VAL A 298 29.54 4.90 -18.46
C VAL A 298 30.08 3.48 -18.57
N TYR A 299 30.96 3.13 -17.65
CA TYR A 299 31.59 1.81 -17.57
C TYR A 299 31.40 1.21 -16.18
N ILE A 300 31.47 -0.12 -16.13
CA ILE A 300 31.46 -0.90 -14.89
C ILE A 300 32.85 -1.53 -14.75
N LEU A 301 33.54 -1.17 -13.70
CA LEU A 301 34.79 -1.81 -13.30
C LEU A 301 34.48 -2.88 -12.26
N LYS A 302 34.90 -4.10 -12.48
CA LYS A 302 34.63 -5.25 -11.62
C LYS A 302 35.94 -5.92 -11.22
N SER A 303 36.14 -6.13 -9.92
CA SER A 303 37.12 -7.07 -9.35
C SER A 303 36.41 -8.33 -8.84
N ASN A 304 37.12 -9.28 -8.23
CA ASN A 304 36.52 -10.51 -7.69
C ASN A 304 35.43 -10.23 -6.65
N ASN A 305 35.58 -9.18 -5.82
CA ASN A 305 34.71 -8.92 -4.66
C ASN A 305 34.00 -7.55 -4.73
N ARG A 306 34.28 -6.71 -5.72
CA ARG A 306 33.77 -5.33 -5.76
C ARG A 306 33.44 -4.89 -7.19
N THR A 307 32.52 -3.96 -7.27
CA THR A 307 32.08 -3.36 -8.54
C THR A 307 32.00 -1.85 -8.35
N GLU A 308 32.55 -1.10 -9.28
CA GLU A 308 32.53 0.36 -9.32
C GLU A 308 31.96 0.85 -10.64
N LYS A 309 31.18 1.93 -10.60
CA LYS A 309 30.67 2.63 -11.78
C LYS A 309 31.60 3.79 -12.11
N ILE A 310 32.12 3.81 -13.31
CA ILE A 310 33.05 4.85 -13.80
C ILE A 310 32.29 5.72 -14.81
N PHE A 311 32.28 7.00 -14.57
CA PHE A 311 31.80 7.99 -15.54
C PHE A 311 32.97 8.61 -16.27
N VAL A 312 32.97 8.55 -17.61
CA VAL A 312 33.98 9.17 -18.51
C VAL A 312 33.26 10.31 -19.25
N PRO A 313 33.64 11.58 -19.02
CA PRO A 313 32.98 12.75 -19.59
C PRO A 313 33.16 12.87 -21.10
#